data_42fae676fb6b88a8fbbaf1b19ee6cd85
#
_entry.id   42fae676fb6b88a8fbbaf1b19ee6cd85
#
_cell.length_a   1.000
_cell.length_b   1.000
_cell.length_c   1.000
_cell.angle_alpha   90.00
_cell.angle_beta   90.00
_cell.angle_gamma   90.00
#
_symmetry.space_group_name_H-M   'P 1'
#
loop_
_entity.id
_entity.type
_entity.pdbx_description
1 polymer ?
#
loop_
_entity_poly.entity_id
_entity_poly.type
_entity_poly.pdbx_seq_one_letter_code
_entity_poly.pdbx_strand_id
1 'polypeptide(L)'
;MSIIVKCPACGTKNRINENIKKTPLCGKCKNRIIIQQIAYSIHLTDADFDNFIRNSNKPVLVDFWAQWCAPCHSLSPVLDSFAKSQSSIIIAKLNTELNPFTSSRFQIFSIPTLILFAGGKEVKRIYGALSLLQLEMQLRPWITTN
;
A
#
# COMPACT_ATOMS: atom_id res chain seq x y z
N MET A 1 -14.56 9.78 3.10
CA MET A 1 -14.89 8.42 2.65
C MET A 1 -14.79 7.45 3.81
N SER A 2 -15.47 6.33 3.74
CA SER A 2 -15.42 5.31 4.79
C SER A 2 -14.74 4.06 4.24
N ILE A 3 -14.01 3.37 5.12
CA ILE A 3 -13.33 2.11 4.83
C ILE A 3 -13.91 1.01 5.71
N ILE A 4 -13.87 -0.23 5.22
CA ILE A 4 -14.30 -1.39 6.00
C ILE A 4 -13.08 -2.09 6.53
N VAL A 5 -13.07 -2.30 7.85
CA VAL A 5 -11.92 -2.82 8.59
C VAL A 5 -12.35 -3.99 9.44
N LYS A 6 -11.60 -5.08 9.39
CA LYS A 6 -11.80 -6.18 10.32
C LYS A 6 -11.17 -5.86 11.66
N CYS A 7 -11.93 -6.07 12.73
CA CYS A 7 -11.39 -5.94 14.07
C CYS A 7 -10.29 -7.01 14.30
N PRO A 8 -9.10 -6.61 14.76
CA PRO A 8 -8.03 -7.58 15.00
C PRO A 8 -8.33 -8.55 16.15
N ALA A 9 -9.26 -8.18 17.05
CA ALA A 9 -9.60 -9.01 18.20
C ALA A 9 -10.72 -10.02 17.90
N CYS A 10 -11.79 -9.61 17.21
CA CYS A 10 -12.95 -10.47 16.99
C CYS A 10 -13.30 -10.72 15.53
N GLY A 11 -12.60 -10.11 14.59
CA GLY A 11 -12.81 -10.31 13.15
C GLY A 11 -14.04 -9.60 12.57
N THR A 12 -14.83 -8.91 13.39
CA THR A 12 -16.02 -8.18 12.92
C THR A 12 -15.63 -7.07 11.97
N LYS A 13 -16.33 -6.95 10.85
CA LYS A 13 -16.14 -5.86 9.91
C LYS A 13 -16.74 -4.57 10.46
N ASN A 14 -15.95 -3.52 10.47
CA ASN A 14 -16.35 -2.19 10.94
C ASN A 14 -16.21 -1.18 9.81
N ARG A 15 -17.19 -0.29 9.69
CA ARG A 15 -17.10 0.84 8.77
C ARG A 15 -16.52 2.03 9.52
N ILE A 16 -15.37 2.55 9.05
CA ILE A 16 -14.65 3.61 9.70
C ILE A 16 -14.48 4.78 8.73
N ASN A 17 -14.69 6.00 9.22
CA ASN A 17 -14.43 7.20 8.44
C ASN A 17 -12.92 7.48 8.44
N GLU A 18 -12.34 7.66 7.27
CA GLU A 18 -10.90 7.93 7.09
C GLU A 18 -10.43 9.19 7.82
N ASN A 19 -11.33 10.15 8.02
CA ASN A 19 -10.99 11.43 8.66
C ASN A 19 -11.20 11.44 10.17
N ILE A 20 -11.36 10.27 10.79
CA ILE A 20 -11.61 10.18 12.22
C ILE A 20 -10.34 10.58 13.01
N LYS A 21 -10.49 11.52 13.93
CA LYS A 21 -9.39 12.01 14.77
C LYS A 21 -9.17 11.19 16.04
N LYS A 22 -10.11 10.31 16.36
CA LYS A 22 -10.06 9.45 17.55
C LYS A 22 -9.91 8.00 17.12
N THR A 23 -9.25 7.20 17.97
CA THR A 23 -9.16 5.76 17.76
C THR A 23 -10.55 5.16 17.80
N PRO A 24 -11.05 4.55 16.69
CA PRO A 24 -12.38 3.94 16.70
C PRO A 24 -12.40 2.66 17.51
N LEU A 25 -13.57 2.34 18.03
CA LEU A 25 -13.81 1.09 18.74
C LEU A 25 -14.62 0.14 17.85
N CYS A 26 -14.35 -1.15 18.00
CA CYS A 26 -15.14 -2.17 17.33
C CYS A 26 -16.59 -2.13 17.80
N GLY A 27 -17.53 -2.13 16.88
CA GLY A 27 -18.96 -2.12 17.20
C GLY A 27 -19.42 -3.32 18.00
N LYS A 28 -18.70 -4.45 17.90
CA LYS A 28 -19.05 -5.70 18.59
C LYS A 28 -18.33 -5.88 19.92
N CYS A 29 -16.99 -5.90 19.91
CA CYS A 29 -16.20 -6.23 21.10
C CYS A 29 -15.64 -5.01 21.85
N LYS A 30 -15.80 -3.81 21.30
CA LYS A 30 -15.32 -2.53 21.85
C LYS A 30 -13.81 -2.39 21.97
N ASN A 31 -13.04 -3.31 21.41
CA ASN A 31 -11.58 -3.15 21.31
C ASN A 31 -11.21 -2.03 20.36
N ARG A 32 -10.08 -1.39 20.61
CA ARG A 32 -9.58 -0.31 19.76
C ARG A 32 -9.17 -0.84 18.39
N ILE A 33 -9.58 -0.14 17.36
CA ILE A 33 -9.17 -0.42 15.99
C ILE A 33 -8.09 0.59 15.62
N ILE A 34 -6.86 0.09 15.44
CA ILE A 34 -5.73 0.96 15.12
C ILE A 34 -5.73 1.20 13.61
N ILE A 35 -6.24 2.34 13.19
CA ILE A 35 -6.36 2.72 11.76
C ILE A 35 -4.99 2.72 11.08
N GLN A 36 -3.93 2.99 11.83
CA GLN A 36 -2.57 3.00 11.30
C GLN A 36 -2.15 1.65 10.69
N GLN A 37 -2.65 0.54 11.24
CA GLN A 37 -2.39 -0.79 10.68
C GLN A 37 -3.16 -1.04 9.37
N ILE A 38 -4.19 -0.27 9.12
CA ILE A 38 -5.08 -0.44 7.98
C ILE A 38 -4.56 0.33 6.76
N ALA A 39 -4.03 1.52 7.00
CA ALA A 39 -3.51 2.39 5.94
C ALA A 39 -2.30 1.77 5.21
N TYR A 40 -1.66 0.76 5.82
CA TYR A 40 -0.45 0.14 5.27
C TYR A 40 -0.70 -1.23 4.63
N SER A 41 -1.95 -1.67 4.55
CA SER A 41 -2.31 -3.02 4.11
C SER A 41 -3.24 -3.02 2.91
N ILE A 42 -3.05 -2.10 1.96
CA ILE A 42 -3.82 -2.13 0.71
C ILE A 42 -3.23 -3.23 -0.16
N HIS A 43 -3.99 -4.32 -0.35
CA HIS A 43 -3.60 -5.43 -1.20
C HIS A 43 -4.44 -5.40 -2.48
N LEU A 44 -3.76 -5.21 -3.61
CA LEU A 44 -4.40 -5.20 -4.92
C LEU A 44 -4.40 -6.60 -5.52
N THR A 45 -5.39 -6.86 -6.36
CA THR A 45 -5.53 -8.11 -7.12
C THR A 45 -5.67 -7.80 -8.60
N ASP A 46 -5.58 -8.84 -9.44
CA ASP A 46 -5.84 -8.70 -10.88
C ASP A 46 -7.22 -8.08 -11.16
N ALA A 47 -8.20 -8.38 -10.30
CA ALA A 47 -9.59 -7.91 -10.48
C ALA A 47 -9.76 -6.42 -10.19
N ASP A 48 -9.03 -5.87 -9.21
CA ASP A 48 -9.26 -4.49 -8.74
C ASP A 48 -8.16 -3.49 -9.10
N PHE A 49 -7.03 -3.98 -9.64
CA PHE A 49 -5.85 -3.16 -9.89
C PHE A 49 -6.15 -1.92 -10.74
N ASP A 50 -6.70 -2.12 -11.93
CA ASP A 50 -6.96 -1.02 -12.87
C ASP A 50 -7.92 0.00 -12.29
N ASN A 51 -8.98 -0.46 -11.66
CA ASN A 51 -9.98 0.42 -11.07
C ASN A 51 -9.38 1.26 -9.94
N PHE A 52 -8.56 0.65 -9.08
CA PHE A 52 -7.91 1.34 -7.98
C PHE A 52 -6.92 2.40 -8.50
N ILE A 53 -6.06 2.04 -9.44
CA ILE A 53 -5.04 2.95 -9.98
C ILE A 53 -5.72 4.11 -10.73
N ARG A 54 -6.74 3.82 -11.52
CA ARG A 54 -7.44 4.83 -12.32
C ARG A 54 -8.19 5.84 -11.48
N ASN A 55 -8.80 5.39 -10.38
CA ASN A 55 -9.65 6.23 -9.53
C ASN A 55 -8.90 6.90 -8.37
N SER A 56 -7.60 6.65 -8.24
CA SER A 56 -6.82 7.29 -7.19
C SER A 56 -6.51 8.74 -7.55
N ASN A 57 -6.79 9.65 -6.60
CA ASN A 57 -6.44 11.08 -6.73
C ASN A 57 -5.03 11.40 -6.23
N LYS A 58 -4.33 10.39 -5.69
CA LYS A 58 -2.94 10.50 -5.23
C LYS A 58 -2.09 9.52 -6.01
N PRO A 59 -0.78 9.77 -6.14
CA PRO A 59 0.14 8.74 -6.64
C PRO A 59 0.07 7.48 -5.79
N VAL A 60 0.17 6.32 -6.43
CA VAL A 60 0.13 5.01 -5.79
C VAL A 60 1.44 4.29 -6.07
N LEU A 61 2.17 3.95 -5.00
CA LEU A 61 3.36 3.11 -5.10
C LEU A 61 2.95 1.67 -4.85
N VAL A 62 3.10 0.83 -5.88
CA VAL A 62 2.75 -0.59 -5.79
C VAL A 62 4.00 -1.42 -5.59
N ASP A 63 4.03 -2.20 -4.51
CA ASP A 63 5.07 -3.18 -4.19
C ASP A 63 4.66 -4.54 -4.77
N PHE A 64 5.37 -4.96 -5.81
CA PHE A 64 5.22 -6.30 -6.40
C PHE A 64 6.12 -7.26 -5.63
N TRP A 65 5.52 -8.22 -4.93
CA TRP A 65 6.20 -9.10 -3.98
C TRP A 65 5.71 -10.53 -4.07
N ALA A 66 6.41 -11.45 -3.40
CA ALA A 66 5.98 -12.83 -3.22
C ALA A 66 6.34 -13.33 -1.82
N GLN A 67 5.63 -14.35 -1.35
CA GLN A 67 5.79 -14.90 0.00
C GLN A 67 7.20 -15.44 0.25
N TRP A 68 7.85 -16.04 -0.75
CA TRP A 68 9.17 -16.65 -0.64
C TRP A 68 10.33 -15.65 -0.74
N CYS A 69 10.05 -14.42 -1.03
CA CYS A 69 11.07 -13.41 -1.35
C CYS A 69 11.59 -12.71 -0.08
N ALA A 70 12.80 -13.04 0.35
CA ALA A 70 13.41 -12.44 1.54
C ALA A 70 13.62 -10.93 1.43
N PRO A 71 14.14 -10.38 0.31
CA PRO A 71 14.25 -8.93 0.15
C PRO A 71 12.89 -8.21 0.20
N CYS A 72 11.81 -8.86 -0.26
CA CYS A 72 10.46 -8.30 -0.16
C CYS A 72 10.06 -8.12 1.30
N HIS A 73 10.36 -9.10 2.15
CA HIS A 73 10.07 -9.03 3.59
C HIS A 73 10.91 -7.95 4.29
N SER A 74 12.15 -7.76 3.86
CA SER A 74 13.01 -6.69 4.38
C SER A 74 12.49 -5.30 4.00
N LEU A 75 11.89 -5.17 2.83
CA LEU A 75 11.33 -3.91 2.34
C LEU A 75 10.02 -3.54 3.05
N SER A 76 9.25 -4.51 3.51
CA SER A 76 7.92 -4.27 4.08
C SER A 76 7.92 -3.26 5.24
N PRO A 77 8.82 -3.35 6.26
CA PRO A 77 8.88 -2.33 7.33
C PRO A 77 9.25 -0.94 6.81
N VAL A 78 10.08 -0.87 5.77
CA VAL A 78 10.46 0.42 5.14
C VAL A 78 9.23 1.08 4.53
N LEU A 79 8.42 0.31 3.81
CA LEU A 79 7.18 0.82 3.21
C LEU A 79 6.18 1.25 4.28
N ASP A 80 6.06 0.50 5.37
CA ASP A 80 5.19 0.87 6.48
C ASP A 80 5.63 2.20 7.12
N SER A 81 6.93 2.37 7.34
CA SER A 81 7.50 3.63 7.87
C SER A 81 7.27 4.80 6.91
N PHE A 82 7.46 4.56 5.62
CA PHE A 82 7.22 5.57 4.59
C PHE A 82 5.74 6.00 4.59
N ALA A 83 4.82 5.04 4.64
CA ALA A 83 3.39 5.31 4.66
C ALA A 83 2.96 6.14 5.88
N LYS A 84 3.62 5.91 7.03
CA LYS A 84 3.35 6.70 8.26
C LYS A 84 3.78 8.15 8.13
N SER A 85 4.89 8.40 7.45
CA SER A 85 5.49 9.74 7.37
C SER A 85 5.00 10.54 6.16
N GLN A 86 4.45 9.88 5.12
CA GLN A 86 4.11 10.52 3.85
C GLN A 86 2.67 10.20 3.45
N SER A 87 1.79 11.18 3.61
CA SER A 87 0.37 11.04 3.24
C SER A 87 0.09 11.38 1.77
N SER A 88 1.07 11.91 1.05
CA SER A 88 0.91 12.31 -0.35
C SER A 88 0.98 11.16 -1.35
N ILE A 89 1.47 9.99 -0.92
CA ILE A 89 1.59 8.78 -1.74
C ILE A 89 0.89 7.63 -1.03
N ILE A 90 0.05 6.89 -1.77
CA ILE A 90 -0.61 5.68 -1.26
C ILE A 90 0.33 4.51 -1.49
N ILE A 91 0.52 3.67 -0.47
CA ILE A 91 1.28 2.42 -0.59
C ILE A 91 0.32 1.27 -0.76
N ALA A 92 0.51 0.49 -1.83
CA ALA A 92 -0.26 -0.73 -2.09
C ALA A 92 0.69 -1.89 -2.38
N LYS A 93 0.21 -3.11 -2.22
CA LYS A 93 0.98 -4.33 -2.44
C LYS A 93 0.23 -5.25 -3.41
N LEU A 94 0.97 -5.96 -4.25
CA LEU A 94 0.41 -6.95 -5.16
C LEU A 94 1.27 -8.20 -5.13
N ASN A 95 0.68 -9.31 -4.71
CA ASN A 95 1.35 -10.61 -4.70
C ASN A 95 1.43 -11.15 -6.13
N THR A 96 2.64 -11.32 -6.64
CA THR A 96 2.86 -11.69 -8.04
C THR A 96 2.44 -13.12 -8.36
N GLU A 97 2.50 -14.03 -7.40
CA GLU A 97 2.10 -15.42 -7.60
C GLU A 97 0.58 -15.56 -7.70
N LEU A 98 -0.15 -14.81 -6.86
CA LEU A 98 -1.60 -14.85 -6.84
C LEU A 98 -2.23 -13.97 -7.93
N ASN A 99 -1.45 -13.06 -8.52
CA ASN A 99 -1.94 -12.09 -9.50
C ASN A 99 -1.03 -12.04 -10.73
N PRO A 100 -0.95 -13.16 -11.48
CA PRO A 100 -0.02 -13.28 -12.61
C PRO A 100 -0.37 -12.37 -13.78
N PHE A 101 -1.63 -12.01 -13.96
CA PHE A 101 -2.06 -11.17 -15.08
C PHE A 101 -1.43 -9.78 -15.00
N THR A 102 -1.56 -9.11 -13.85
CA THR A 102 -0.98 -7.78 -13.63
C THR A 102 0.55 -7.84 -13.65
N SER A 103 1.13 -8.85 -13.00
CA SER A 103 2.59 -9.03 -12.97
C SER A 103 3.18 -9.20 -14.36
N SER A 104 2.54 -9.99 -15.21
CA SER A 104 2.96 -10.21 -16.59
C SER A 104 2.80 -8.93 -17.43
N ARG A 105 1.68 -8.25 -17.28
CA ARG A 105 1.38 -7.00 -17.98
C ARG A 105 2.43 -5.93 -17.76
N PHE A 106 2.94 -5.79 -16.53
CA PHE A 106 3.97 -4.82 -16.19
C PHE A 106 5.39 -5.40 -16.27
N GLN A 107 5.54 -6.61 -16.80
CA GLN A 107 6.84 -7.25 -17.02
C GLN A 107 7.67 -7.30 -15.73
N ILE A 108 7.07 -7.84 -14.66
CA ILE A 108 7.74 -8.01 -13.37
C ILE A 108 8.59 -9.28 -13.44
N PHE A 109 9.88 -9.11 -13.75
CA PHE A 109 10.83 -10.23 -13.89
C PHE A 109 11.67 -10.45 -12.65
N SER A 110 11.72 -9.47 -11.76
CA SER A 110 12.42 -9.56 -10.47
C SER A 110 11.58 -8.92 -9.38
N ILE A 111 11.75 -9.37 -8.15
CA ILE A 111 11.04 -8.84 -6.98
C ILE A 111 12.01 -8.59 -5.82
N PRO A 112 11.78 -7.58 -4.98
CA PRO A 112 10.69 -6.62 -5.11
C PRO A 112 10.91 -5.65 -6.28
N THR A 113 9.81 -5.26 -6.93
CA THR A 113 9.79 -4.16 -7.87
C THR A 113 8.72 -3.18 -7.39
N LEU A 114 9.08 -1.91 -7.29
CA LEU A 114 8.17 -0.84 -6.93
C LEU A 114 7.83 -0.03 -8.17
N ILE A 115 6.54 0.15 -8.44
CA ILE A 115 6.09 1.01 -9.54
C ILE A 115 5.22 2.11 -8.96
N LEU A 116 5.58 3.36 -9.26
CA LEU A 116 4.77 4.52 -8.90
C LEU A 116 3.86 4.86 -10.07
N PHE A 117 2.56 4.92 -9.78
CA PHE A 117 1.53 5.34 -10.73
C PHE A 117 1.00 6.71 -10.34
N ALA A 118 0.96 7.63 -11.29
CA ALA A 118 0.37 8.95 -11.09
C ALA A 118 -0.52 9.26 -12.29
N GLY A 119 -1.75 9.71 -12.01
CA GLY A 119 -2.72 9.97 -13.08
C GLY A 119 -3.06 8.72 -13.89
N GLY A 120 -3.00 7.56 -13.27
CA GLY A 120 -3.28 6.26 -13.90
C GLY A 120 -2.15 5.68 -14.74
N LYS A 121 -0.97 6.32 -14.74
CA LYS A 121 0.18 5.91 -15.57
C LYS A 121 1.41 5.62 -14.72
N GLU A 122 2.22 4.66 -15.16
CA GLU A 122 3.53 4.41 -14.57
C GLU A 122 4.45 5.61 -14.80
N VAL A 123 4.95 6.22 -13.72
CA VAL A 123 5.84 7.38 -13.80
C VAL A 123 7.24 7.08 -13.26
N LYS A 124 7.41 6.02 -12.48
CA LYS A 124 8.70 5.61 -11.95
C LYS A 124 8.70 4.13 -11.60
N ARG A 125 9.86 3.49 -11.78
CA ARG A 125 10.05 2.08 -11.44
C ARG A 125 11.36 1.93 -10.67
N ILE A 126 11.32 1.19 -9.55
CA ILE A 126 12.46 0.96 -8.67
C ILE A 126 12.61 -0.55 -8.49
N TYR A 127 13.83 -1.06 -8.65
CA TYR A 127 14.13 -2.48 -8.51
C TYR A 127 14.89 -2.75 -7.21
N GLY A 128 14.49 -3.82 -6.52
CA GLY A 128 15.18 -4.30 -5.33
C GLY A 128 14.78 -3.57 -4.06
N ALA A 129 15.24 -4.09 -2.92
CA ALA A 129 15.02 -3.49 -1.61
C ALA A 129 15.92 -2.27 -1.42
N LEU A 130 15.40 -1.25 -0.72
CA LEU A 130 16.13 -0.02 -0.45
C LEU A 130 15.77 0.47 0.96
N SER A 131 16.60 1.37 1.49
CA SER A 131 16.37 2.00 2.79
C SER A 131 15.27 3.06 2.68
N LEU A 132 14.75 3.48 3.85
CA LEU A 132 13.75 4.56 3.90
C LEU A 132 14.29 5.84 3.26
N LEU A 133 15.54 6.21 3.56
CA LEU A 133 16.17 7.41 2.99
C LEU A 133 16.27 7.32 1.45
N GLN A 134 16.71 6.16 0.95
CA GLN A 134 16.79 5.94 -0.51
C GLN A 134 15.41 6.03 -1.16
N LEU A 135 14.39 5.46 -0.52
CA LEU A 135 13.02 5.52 -1.01
C LEU A 135 12.51 6.97 -1.06
N GLU A 136 12.72 7.73 0.00
CA GLU A 136 12.35 9.15 0.05
C GLU A 136 13.04 9.96 -1.03
N MET A 137 14.33 9.71 -1.26
CA MET A 137 15.09 10.40 -2.32
C MET A 137 14.55 10.08 -3.71
N GLN A 138 14.20 8.81 -3.97
CA GLN A 138 13.67 8.38 -5.25
C GLN A 138 12.27 8.95 -5.54
N LEU A 139 11.47 9.17 -4.50
CA LEU A 139 10.09 9.63 -4.62
C LEU A 139 9.90 11.12 -4.36
N ARG A 140 11.00 11.85 -4.12
CA ARG A 140 10.95 13.28 -3.74
C ARG A 140 10.07 14.15 -4.64
N PRO A 141 10.09 14.01 -5.99
CA PRO A 141 9.22 14.85 -6.85
C PRO A 141 7.72 14.71 -6.57
N TRP A 142 7.30 13.58 -5.96
CA TRP A 142 5.88 13.29 -5.68
C TRP A 142 5.52 13.44 -4.21
N ILE A 143 6.49 13.72 -3.34
CA ILE A 143 6.26 13.97 -1.92
C ILE A 143 5.92 15.43 -1.75
N THR A 144 4.76 15.70 -1.13
CA THR A 144 4.37 17.06 -0.78
C THR A 144 5.01 17.44 0.55
N THR A 145 5.96 18.37 0.52
CA THR A 145 6.58 18.92 1.72
C THR A 145 5.77 20.14 2.17
N ASN A 146 5.06 19.97 3.26
CA ASN A 146 4.42 21.08 3.96
C ASN A 146 5.00 21.18 5.37
#